data_33b255ff382da84b5af798c67712baca
#
_entry.id   33b255ff382da84b5af798c67712baca
#
_cell.length_a   1.000
_cell.length_b   1.000
_cell.length_c   1.000
_cell.angle_alpha   90.00
_cell.angle_beta   90.00
_cell.angle_gamma   90.00
#
_symmetry.space_group_name_H-M   'P 1'
#
loop_
_entity.id
_entity.type
_entity.pdbx_description
1 polymer ?
#
loop_
_entity_poly.entity_id
_entity_poly.type
_entity_poly.pdbx_seq_one_letter_code
_entity_poly.pdbx_strand_id
1 'polypeptide(L)'
;MADKQASHSDSAATGPITASHASSSASLEHVIGEQERIFAERQPESRRLAGVASGALAGGVTSSWQITRPQPVWLSHGQGSKIYDVDGNEYVDLHGGYGAGLAGHGHPSIVEAVRTQVGLGTHFAQPTRAAIAVAEELSSRFGQPQWRFANSGTEATMDAVHLMRSFTGRDLIIKVEGCYHGHHDSVQVSVCPEDGDEIGPADRPAGVPSSSGIPSAITDLTLIVGFNDLASVRRVLEEHPGQVAGMIVEPIMMNAGIIRPEPGYLAGLRDLLHAHGALLTFDEVKTGLTSGPGGATGVTGVTPDITALAKAIGGGVAVAAIGGSAEVMAHVADGGYEMVGTFNGNPLAMAAARAMLCEVATGEAYERIEKLRLLAVDGLEREIAQHGLAAHVVSVGAKGCVVFSAEPVRDFRDFLAVQDAYSHAHWLFQHNGGVFLPPWGKSEQWLISVQHDEADIERFVANFATFAAAVGSLRDAR
;
A
#
# COMPACT_ATOMS: atom_id res chain seq x y z
N MET A 1 -16.96 12.11 -13.69
CA MET A 1 -16.63 13.19 -12.75
C MET A 1 -15.63 14.12 -13.42
N ALA A 2 -16.03 14.77 -14.47
CA ALA A 2 -15.32 15.88 -15.05
C ALA A 2 -15.96 17.13 -14.46
N ASP A 3 -15.15 18.11 -14.11
CA ASP A 3 -15.45 19.40 -13.51
C ASP A 3 -15.32 19.50 -11.98
N LYS A 4 -14.12 19.29 -11.50
CA LYS A 4 -13.54 20.07 -10.41
C LYS A 4 -12.14 20.53 -10.82
N GLN A 5 -12.09 21.26 -11.90
CA GLN A 5 -10.95 22.13 -12.22
C GLN A 5 -11.38 23.57 -11.99
N ALA A 6 -10.60 24.22 -11.11
CA ALA A 6 -10.42 25.67 -10.99
C ALA A 6 -11.64 26.52 -10.61
N SER A 7 -11.74 26.84 -9.35
CA SER A 7 -12.07 28.19 -8.92
C SER A 7 -11.09 28.62 -7.83
N HIS A 8 -9.95 29.16 -8.21
CA HIS A 8 -9.16 30.02 -7.33
C HIS A 8 -9.88 31.36 -7.21
N SER A 9 -10.40 31.65 -6.05
CA SER A 9 -10.75 33.01 -5.66
C SER A 9 -9.65 33.54 -4.75
N ASP A 10 -8.92 34.53 -5.25
CA ASP A 10 -7.97 35.35 -4.52
C ASP A 10 -8.58 35.92 -3.23
N SER A 11 -7.92 35.69 -2.10
CA SER A 11 -7.93 36.67 -1.01
C SER A 11 -6.55 36.68 -0.37
N ALA A 12 -5.88 37.82 -0.54
CA ALA A 12 -4.55 38.09 -0.10
C ALA A 12 -4.47 38.31 1.41
N ALA A 13 -3.48 37.67 2.05
CA ALA A 13 -2.87 38.19 3.27
C ALA A 13 -1.35 38.10 3.15
N THR A 14 -0.71 39.23 2.99
CA THR A 14 0.70 39.46 2.69
C THR A 14 1.57 39.36 3.93
N GLY A 15 2.53 38.46 3.95
CA GLY A 15 3.71 38.48 4.83
C GLY A 15 4.96 38.10 4.02
N PRO A 16 6.16 38.64 4.32
CA PRO A 16 7.31 38.64 3.42
C PRO A 16 8.17 37.37 3.52
N ILE A 17 7.61 36.20 3.22
CA ILE A 17 8.36 34.92 3.13
C ILE A 17 8.25 34.30 1.73
N THR A 18 7.56 34.94 0.80
CA THR A 18 7.13 34.30 -0.47
C THR A 18 8.16 34.35 -1.61
N ALA A 19 9.19 35.17 -1.57
CA ALA A 19 10.10 35.34 -2.70
C ALA A 19 11.12 34.19 -2.88
N SER A 20 11.54 33.52 -1.79
CA SER A 20 12.54 32.45 -1.87
C SER A 20 11.97 31.09 -2.28
N HIS A 21 10.72 30.82 -1.90
CA HIS A 21 10.04 29.58 -2.30
C HIS A 21 9.51 29.62 -3.75
N ALA A 22 9.07 30.80 -4.22
CA ALA A 22 8.56 30.96 -5.57
C ALA A 22 9.64 30.76 -6.66
N SER A 23 10.90 31.17 -6.41
CA SER A 23 11.98 30.97 -7.38
C SER A 23 12.47 29.53 -7.49
N SER A 24 12.43 28.75 -6.37
CA SER A 24 12.80 27.33 -6.41
C SER A 24 11.70 26.45 -6.97
N SER A 25 10.42 26.79 -6.76
CA SER A 25 9.31 26.06 -7.37
C SER A 25 9.27 26.25 -8.88
N ALA A 26 9.51 27.46 -9.37
CA ALA A 26 9.59 27.71 -10.81
C ALA A 26 10.72 26.94 -11.49
N SER A 27 11.84 26.74 -10.82
CA SER A 27 12.95 25.93 -11.35
C SER A 27 12.67 24.44 -11.29
N LEU A 28 11.99 23.94 -10.25
CA LEU A 28 11.56 22.53 -10.17
C LEU A 28 10.47 22.22 -11.21
N GLU A 29 9.52 23.13 -11.41
CA GLU A 29 8.51 23.04 -12.47
C GLU A 29 9.15 22.94 -13.85
N HIS A 30 10.23 23.68 -14.12
CA HIS A 30 10.96 23.57 -15.37
C HIS A 30 11.58 22.19 -15.55
N VAL A 31 12.22 21.64 -14.51
CA VAL A 31 12.78 20.28 -14.53
C VAL A 31 11.70 19.24 -14.76
N ILE A 32 10.56 19.35 -14.08
CA ILE A 32 9.41 18.47 -14.25
C ILE A 32 8.91 18.53 -15.70
N GLY A 33 8.69 19.73 -16.25
CA GLY A 33 8.19 19.91 -17.62
C GLY A 33 9.12 19.32 -18.67
N GLU A 34 10.45 19.41 -18.49
CA GLU A 34 11.42 18.77 -19.37
C GLU A 34 11.31 17.24 -19.30
N GLN A 35 11.22 16.69 -18.11
CA GLN A 35 11.08 15.24 -17.91
C GLN A 35 9.73 14.69 -18.41
N GLU A 36 8.65 15.44 -18.26
CA GLU A 36 7.34 15.09 -18.86
C GLU A 36 7.38 15.09 -20.39
N ARG A 37 8.14 16.00 -21.00
CA ARG A 37 8.35 16.00 -22.46
C ARG A 37 9.09 14.74 -22.91
N ILE A 38 10.18 14.36 -22.22
CA ILE A 38 10.93 13.13 -22.50
C ILE A 38 10.02 11.91 -22.36
N PHE A 39 9.25 11.85 -21.26
CA PHE A 39 8.26 10.79 -21.02
C PHE A 39 7.28 10.69 -22.21
N ALA A 40 6.72 11.82 -22.62
CA ALA A 40 5.71 11.87 -23.68
C ALA A 40 6.24 11.43 -25.05
N GLU A 41 7.51 11.72 -25.36
CA GLU A 41 8.19 11.30 -26.59
C GLU A 41 8.46 9.79 -26.63
N ARG A 42 8.61 9.15 -25.47
CA ARG A 42 8.85 7.71 -25.34
C ARG A 42 7.58 6.87 -25.32
N GLN A 43 6.38 7.49 -25.22
CA GLN A 43 5.10 6.84 -24.98
C GLN A 43 4.03 7.11 -26.05
N PRO A 44 4.36 7.09 -27.37
CA PRO A 44 3.40 7.42 -28.43
C PRO A 44 2.27 6.39 -28.58
N GLU A 45 2.57 5.08 -28.45
CA GLU A 45 1.57 4.02 -28.55
C GLU A 45 0.70 3.95 -27.30
N SER A 46 1.27 4.12 -26.10
CA SER A 46 0.51 4.26 -24.85
C SER A 46 -0.50 5.42 -24.96
N ARG A 47 -0.11 6.56 -25.54
CA ARG A 47 -0.99 7.70 -25.79
C ARG A 47 -2.12 7.34 -26.77
N ARG A 48 -1.79 6.65 -27.86
CA ARG A 48 -2.78 6.21 -28.84
C ARG A 48 -3.80 5.26 -28.21
N LEU A 49 -3.33 4.30 -27.41
CA LEU A 49 -4.20 3.34 -26.69
C LEU A 49 -5.09 4.02 -25.66
N ALA A 50 -4.58 5.00 -24.91
CA ALA A 50 -5.39 5.79 -23.97
C ALA A 50 -6.57 6.48 -24.69
N GLY A 51 -6.33 7.02 -25.91
CA GLY A 51 -7.39 7.59 -26.76
C GLY A 51 -8.44 6.57 -27.19
N VAL A 52 -8.02 5.35 -27.57
CA VAL A 52 -8.93 4.25 -27.94
C VAL A 52 -9.72 3.76 -26.70
N ALA A 53 -9.03 3.60 -25.58
CA ALA A 53 -9.60 3.06 -24.35
C ALA A 53 -10.69 3.96 -23.76
N SER A 54 -10.62 5.28 -23.95
CA SER A 54 -11.62 6.22 -23.47
C SER A 54 -13.04 5.98 -24.04
N GLY A 55 -13.14 5.28 -25.18
CA GLY A 55 -14.41 4.89 -25.77
C GLY A 55 -15.02 3.59 -25.19
N ALA A 56 -14.24 2.80 -24.46
CA ALA A 56 -14.66 1.48 -23.96
C ALA A 56 -14.50 1.32 -22.43
N LEU A 57 -13.55 2.02 -21.83
CA LEU A 57 -13.25 1.95 -20.41
C LEU A 57 -13.57 3.28 -19.74
N ALA A 58 -14.25 3.25 -18.62
CA ALA A 58 -14.54 4.44 -17.82
C ALA A 58 -13.23 5.10 -17.36
N GLY A 59 -12.99 6.35 -17.76
CA GLY A 59 -11.72 7.04 -17.52
C GLY A 59 -10.54 6.51 -18.35
N GLY A 60 -10.79 5.65 -19.36
CA GLY A 60 -9.75 5.09 -20.24
C GLY A 60 -8.86 4.01 -19.59
N VAL A 61 -9.20 3.53 -18.42
CA VAL A 61 -8.41 2.57 -17.61
C VAL A 61 -9.30 1.53 -16.94
N THR A 62 -8.72 0.44 -16.42
CA THR A 62 -9.49 -0.62 -15.74
C THR A 62 -9.72 -0.35 -14.26
N SER A 63 -8.98 0.58 -13.65
CA SER A 63 -9.13 0.99 -12.26
C SER A 63 -8.69 2.44 -12.09
N SER A 64 -9.31 3.17 -11.15
CA SER A 64 -8.93 4.56 -10.83
C SER A 64 -7.46 4.70 -10.41
N TRP A 65 -6.85 3.67 -9.84
CA TRP A 65 -5.41 3.62 -9.54
C TRP A 65 -4.50 3.72 -10.76
N GLN A 66 -5.03 3.54 -11.96
CA GLN A 66 -4.29 3.65 -13.23
C GLN A 66 -4.47 5.01 -13.91
N ILE A 67 -5.25 5.92 -13.33
CA ILE A 67 -5.36 7.31 -13.78
C ILE A 67 -4.13 8.06 -13.25
N THR A 68 -3.12 8.24 -14.10
CA THR A 68 -1.81 8.77 -13.70
C THR A 68 -1.37 9.94 -14.55
N ARG A 69 -0.41 10.73 -14.08
CA ARG A 69 0.22 11.83 -14.84
C ARG A 69 1.65 11.43 -15.24
N PRO A 70 2.08 11.83 -16.46
CA PRO A 70 1.38 12.61 -17.49
C PRO A 70 0.26 11.84 -18.19
N GLN A 71 0.37 10.50 -18.29
CA GLN A 71 -0.64 9.59 -18.86
C GLN A 71 -0.42 8.15 -18.34
N PRO A 72 -1.41 7.25 -18.44
CA PRO A 72 -1.20 5.83 -18.18
C PRO A 72 -0.16 5.22 -19.12
N VAL A 73 0.71 4.36 -18.58
CA VAL A 73 1.65 3.54 -19.35
C VAL A 73 1.00 2.18 -19.60
N TRP A 74 0.86 1.82 -20.87
CA TRP A 74 0.28 0.54 -21.27
C TRP A 74 1.37 -0.52 -21.37
N LEU A 75 1.25 -1.57 -20.56
CA LEU A 75 2.22 -2.65 -20.49
C LEU A 75 1.84 -3.79 -21.43
N SER A 76 2.83 -4.47 -21.99
CA SER A 76 2.66 -5.64 -22.84
C SER A 76 2.91 -6.96 -22.10
N HIS A 77 3.99 -7.06 -21.35
CA HIS A 77 4.36 -8.27 -20.57
C HIS A 77 5.36 -7.95 -19.47
N GLY A 78 5.65 -8.95 -18.63
CA GLY A 78 6.71 -8.91 -17.62
C GLY A 78 7.49 -10.22 -17.59
N GLN A 79 8.78 -10.14 -17.25
CA GLN A 79 9.66 -11.30 -17.07
C GLN A 79 10.72 -11.02 -16.00
N GLY A 80 10.81 -11.86 -15.01
CA GLY A 80 11.78 -11.68 -13.92
C GLY A 80 11.52 -10.40 -13.14
N SER A 81 12.52 -9.55 -13.05
CA SER A 81 12.43 -8.21 -12.43
C SER A 81 12.00 -7.12 -13.42
N LYS A 82 11.67 -7.44 -14.66
CA LYS A 82 11.42 -6.46 -15.74
C LYS A 82 9.97 -6.47 -16.20
N ILE A 83 9.52 -5.29 -16.63
CA ILE A 83 8.28 -5.11 -17.40
C ILE A 83 8.58 -4.37 -18.71
N TYR A 84 7.72 -4.60 -19.67
CA TYR A 84 7.84 -4.03 -21.01
C TYR A 84 6.54 -3.33 -21.38
N ASP A 85 6.65 -2.09 -21.88
CA ASP A 85 5.49 -1.37 -22.36
C ASP A 85 5.14 -1.70 -23.82
N VAL A 86 4.04 -1.13 -24.30
CA VAL A 86 3.59 -1.31 -25.69
C VAL A 86 4.42 -0.51 -26.68
N ASP A 87 5.22 0.43 -26.20
CA ASP A 87 6.15 1.24 -26.99
C ASP A 87 7.51 0.56 -27.16
N GLY A 88 7.72 -0.60 -26.51
CA GLY A 88 8.94 -1.41 -26.57
C GLY A 88 10.02 -1.00 -25.56
N ASN A 89 9.70 -0.14 -24.60
CA ASN A 89 10.63 0.21 -23.55
C ASN A 89 10.66 -0.88 -22.48
N GLU A 90 11.88 -1.18 -21.98
CA GLU A 90 12.12 -2.06 -20.84
C GLU A 90 12.31 -1.24 -19.57
N TYR A 91 11.72 -1.73 -18.46
CA TYR A 91 11.87 -1.14 -17.13
C TYR A 91 12.19 -2.19 -16.09
N VAL A 92 13.06 -1.84 -15.13
CA VAL A 92 13.13 -2.54 -13.83
C VAL A 92 11.83 -2.27 -13.09
N ASP A 93 11.09 -3.30 -12.72
CA ASP A 93 9.78 -3.15 -12.05
C ASP A 93 9.93 -3.04 -10.53
N LEU A 94 10.15 -1.84 -10.05
CA LEU A 94 10.06 -1.52 -8.62
C LEU A 94 8.65 -1.06 -8.19
N HIS A 95 7.67 -1.06 -9.10
CA HIS A 95 6.26 -0.86 -8.76
C HIS A 95 5.67 -2.09 -8.07
N GLY A 96 5.92 -3.27 -8.65
CA GLY A 96 5.49 -4.54 -8.10
C GLY A 96 3.99 -4.62 -7.80
N GLY A 97 3.13 -3.95 -8.59
CA GLY A 97 1.68 -4.01 -8.44
C GLY A 97 1.16 -3.64 -7.05
N TYR A 98 1.66 -2.56 -6.46
CA TYR A 98 1.30 -2.10 -5.11
C TYR A 98 1.55 -3.14 -4.00
N GLY A 99 2.54 -4.03 -4.19
CA GLY A 99 2.91 -5.06 -3.23
C GLY A 99 2.50 -6.49 -3.61
N ALA A 100 1.83 -6.71 -4.74
CA ALA A 100 1.46 -8.05 -5.21
C ALA A 100 2.64 -8.80 -5.86
N GLY A 101 3.60 -8.07 -6.45
CA GLY A 101 4.67 -8.58 -7.29
C GLY A 101 5.91 -9.08 -6.54
N LEU A 102 5.82 -9.53 -5.29
CA LEU A 102 6.98 -10.02 -4.52
C LEU A 102 7.71 -11.18 -5.22
N ALA A 103 6.97 -12.01 -5.97
CA ALA A 103 7.55 -13.08 -6.79
C ALA A 103 8.28 -12.59 -8.04
N GLY A 104 8.13 -11.31 -8.44
CA GLY A 104 8.46 -10.84 -9.77
C GLY A 104 7.52 -11.40 -10.83
N HIS A 105 7.92 -11.32 -12.10
CA HIS A 105 7.08 -11.73 -13.23
C HIS A 105 7.46 -13.11 -13.75
N GLY A 106 6.45 -13.95 -14.00
CA GLY A 106 6.65 -15.26 -14.60
C GLY A 106 7.54 -16.19 -13.77
N HIS A 107 7.47 -16.13 -12.44
CA HIS A 107 8.30 -16.99 -11.58
C HIS A 107 8.02 -18.48 -11.89
N PRO A 108 9.06 -19.30 -12.15
CA PRO A 108 8.88 -20.68 -12.62
C PRO A 108 7.96 -21.54 -11.76
N SER A 109 8.12 -21.50 -10.44
CA SER A 109 7.28 -22.29 -9.51
C SER A 109 5.80 -21.92 -9.58
N ILE A 110 5.49 -20.61 -9.70
CA ILE A 110 4.09 -20.15 -9.80
C ILE A 110 3.52 -20.51 -11.16
N VAL A 111 4.28 -20.28 -12.25
CA VAL A 111 3.86 -20.61 -13.61
C VAL A 111 3.53 -22.11 -13.72
N GLU A 112 4.39 -23.00 -13.18
CA GLU A 112 4.17 -24.44 -13.21
C GLU A 112 2.97 -24.86 -12.37
N ALA A 113 2.81 -24.31 -11.15
CA ALA A 113 1.66 -24.60 -10.30
C ALA A 113 0.34 -24.20 -10.98
N VAL A 114 0.30 -22.97 -11.56
CA VAL A 114 -0.88 -22.47 -12.29
C VAL A 114 -1.15 -23.32 -13.53
N ARG A 115 -0.14 -23.61 -14.35
CA ARG A 115 -0.26 -24.42 -15.57
C ARG A 115 -0.82 -25.82 -15.27
N THR A 116 -0.28 -26.46 -14.24
CA THR A 116 -0.75 -27.79 -13.81
C THR A 116 -2.19 -27.71 -13.34
N GLN A 117 -2.52 -26.72 -12.50
CA GLN A 117 -3.87 -26.62 -11.94
C GLN A 117 -4.93 -26.27 -12.98
N VAL A 118 -4.61 -25.42 -13.98
CA VAL A 118 -5.55 -25.11 -15.09
C VAL A 118 -5.96 -26.38 -15.82
N GLY A 119 -5.03 -27.33 -16.03
CA GLY A 119 -5.31 -28.62 -16.63
C GLY A 119 -6.23 -29.55 -15.81
N LEU A 120 -6.32 -29.32 -14.50
CA LEU A 120 -7.17 -30.10 -13.58
C LEU A 120 -8.51 -29.41 -13.26
N GLY A 121 -8.66 -28.16 -13.65
CA GLY A 121 -9.84 -27.33 -13.38
C GLY A 121 -9.52 -26.15 -12.46
N THR A 122 -10.23 -25.05 -12.68
CA THR A 122 -9.96 -23.74 -12.04
C THR A 122 -10.94 -23.41 -10.92
N HIS A 123 -12.12 -24.05 -10.89
CA HIS A 123 -13.17 -23.75 -9.92
C HIS A 123 -14.08 -24.98 -9.71
N PHE A 124 -14.30 -25.36 -8.43
CA PHE A 124 -15.12 -26.52 -8.08
C PHE A 124 -16.27 -26.18 -7.11
N ALA A 125 -16.31 -24.98 -6.53
CA ALA A 125 -17.17 -24.62 -5.39
C ALA A 125 -17.06 -25.63 -4.21
N GLN A 126 -15.91 -26.28 -4.09
CA GLN A 126 -15.57 -27.25 -3.04
C GLN A 126 -14.11 -27.08 -2.62
N PRO A 127 -13.75 -27.41 -1.36
CA PRO A 127 -12.39 -27.27 -0.86
C PRO A 127 -11.41 -28.24 -1.57
N THR A 128 -10.14 -27.83 -1.61
CA THR A 128 -9.05 -28.63 -2.15
C THR A 128 -7.93 -28.83 -1.13
N ARG A 129 -7.06 -29.82 -1.35
CA ARG A 129 -5.90 -30.06 -0.47
C ARG A 129 -4.94 -28.88 -0.41
N ALA A 130 -4.81 -28.12 -1.49
CA ALA A 130 -3.94 -26.94 -1.53
C ALA A 130 -4.37 -25.88 -0.52
N ALA A 131 -5.67 -25.73 -0.25
CA ALA A 131 -6.18 -24.79 0.75
C ALA A 131 -5.70 -25.14 2.17
N ILE A 132 -5.58 -26.42 2.50
CA ILE A 132 -5.04 -26.87 3.81
C ILE A 132 -3.57 -26.44 3.94
N ALA A 133 -2.74 -26.77 2.94
CA ALA A 133 -1.32 -26.41 2.96
C ALA A 133 -1.09 -24.89 3.03
N VAL A 134 -1.91 -24.09 2.32
CA VAL A 134 -1.86 -22.61 2.42
C VAL A 134 -2.22 -22.16 3.82
N ALA A 135 -3.30 -22.68 4.42
CA ALA A 135 -3.72 -22.28 5.76
C ALA A 135 -2.68 -22.68 6.84
N GLU A 136 -2.07 -23.87 6.75
CA GLU A 136 -1.00 -24.32 7.65
C GLU A 136 0.23 -23.41 7.57
N GLU A 137 0.64 -23.03 6.36
CA GLU A 137 1.76 -22.13 6.15
C GLU A 137 1.47 -20.72 6.65
N LEU A 138 0.26 -20.20 6.43
CA LEU A 138 -0.16 -18.92 7.00
C LEU A 138 -0.18 -18.97 8.53
N SER A 139 -0.66 -20.06 9.12
CA SER A 139 -0.64 -20.24 10.58
C SER A 139 0.77 -20.22 11.14
N SER A 140 1.70 -20.91 10.48
CA SER A 140 3.11 -20.92 10.87
C SER A 140 3.76 -19.55 10.83
N ARG A 141 3.41 -18.71 9.84
CA ARG A 141 4.01 -17.39 9.61
C ARG A 141 3.41 -16.28 10.46
N PHE A 142 2.08 -16.28 10.62
CA PHE A 142 1.34 -15.17 11.24
C PHE A 142 0.80 -15.48 12.63
N GLY A 143 0.94 -16.72 13.10
CA GLY A 143 0.52 -17.13 14.45
C GLY A 143 -0.99 -17.28 14.64
N GLN A 144 -1.80 -17.09 13.60
CA GLN A 144 -3.24 -17.32 13.65
C GLN A 144 -3.56 -18.80 13.42
N PRO A 145 -4.35 -19.45 14.27
CA PRO A 145 -4.57 -20.90 14.19
C PRO A 145 -5.50 -21.33 13.06
N GLN A 146 -6.39 -20.45 12.59
CA GLN A 146 -7.39 -20.79 11.56
C GLN A 146 -7.59 -19.68 10.54
N TRP A 147 -7.91 -20.07 9.31
CA TRP A 147 -8.03 -19.17 8.15
C TRP A 147 -9.26 -19.45 7.32
N ARG A 148 -9.80 -18.41 6.71
CA ARG A 148 -10.74 -18.42 5.59
C ARG A 148 -10.14 -17.65 4.42
N PHE A 149 -10.63 -17.96 3.20
CA PHE A 149 -10.11 -17.32 1.98
C PHE A 149 -11.16 -16.41 1.34
N ALA A 150 -10.67 -15.39 0.66
CA ALA A 150 -11.41 -14.44 -0.16
C ALA A 150 -10.60 -14.17 -1.45
N ASN A 151 -11.02 -13.22 -2.29
CA ASN A 151 -10.37 -12.96 -3.58
C ASN A 151 -9.62 -11.61 -3.62
N SER A 152 -9.93 -10.70 -2.72
CA SER A 152 -9.33 -9.38 -2.65
C SER A 152 -9.12 -8.91 -1.21
N GLY A 153 -8.17 -7.96 -1.04
CA GLY A 153 -7.98 -7.31 0.26
C GLY A 153 -9.23 -6.58 0.76
N THR A 154 -10.03 -6.01 -0.15
CA THR A 154 -11.31 -5.38 0.19
C THR A 154 -12.29 -6.36 0.81
N GLU A 155 -12.42 -7.58 0.24
CA GLU A 155 -13.26 -8.62 0.82
C GLU A 155 -12.74 -9.06 2.19
N ALA A 156 -11.42 -9.30 2.34
CA ALA A 156 -10.84 -9.71 3.61
C ALA A 156 -11.03 -8.66 4.72
N THR A 157 -10.88 -7.37 4.42
CA THR A 157 -11.10 -6.30 5.41
C THR A 157 -12.57 -6.06 5.69
N MET A 158 -13.45 -6.24 4.70
CA MET A 158 -14.90 -6.22 4.89
C MET A 158 -15.33 -7.34 5.85
N ASP A 159 -14.87 -8.56 5.60
CA ASP A 159 -15.13 -9.71 6.47
C ASP A 159 -14.57 -9.49 7.88
N ALA A 160 -13.39 -8.87 8.01
CA ALA A 160 -12.80 -8.54 9.31
C ALA A 160 -13.67 -7.57 10.11
N VAL A 161 -14.20 -6.51 9.47
CA VAL A 161 -15.11 -5.56 10.12
C VAL A 161 -16.42 -6.23 10.51
N HIS A 162 -17.02 -7.03 9.63
CA HIS A 162 -18.24 -7.79 9.95
C HIS A 162 -18.01 -8.78 11.10
N LEU A 163 -16.87 -9.47 11.10
CA LEU A 163 -16.52 -10.44 12.13
C LEU A 163 -16.32 -9.76 13.48
N MET A 164 -15.63 -8.61 13.54
CA MET A 164 -15.53 -7.81 14.77
C MET A 164 -16.91 -7.45 15.33
N ARG A 165 -17.79 -6.93 14.47
CA ARG A 165 -19.16 -6.55 14.85
C ARG A 165 -20.00 -7.73 15.30
N SER A 166 -19.99 -8.82 14.54
CA SER A 166 -20.78 -10.03 14.84
C SER A 166 -20.32 -10.70 16.13
N PHE A 167 -19.02 -10.81 16.34
CA PHE A 167 -18.43 -11.44 17.52
C PHE A 167 -18.72 -10.66 18.81
N THR A 168 -18.62 -9.32 18.76
CA THR A 168 -18.78 -8.47 19.93
C THR A 168 -20.23 -8.01 20.16
N GLY A 169 -21.10 -8.11 19.15
CA GLY A 169 -22.44 -7.55 19.17
C GLY A 169 -22.47 -6.02 19.20
N ARG A 170 -21.43 -5.33 18.68
CA ARG A 170 -21.26 -3.87 18.71
C ARG A 170 -21.09 -3.32 17.30
N ASP A 171 -21.43 -2.04 17.10
CA ASP A 171 -21.50 -1.44 15.75
C ASP A 171 -20.29 -0.57 15.38
N LEU A 172 -19.72 0.16 16.34
CA LEU A 172 -18.65 1.11 16.07
C LEU A 172 -17.30 0.43 15.83
N ILE A 173 -16.53 0.93 14.87
CA ILE A 173 -15.13 0.54 14.65
C ILE A 173 -14.22 1.75 14.78
N ILE A 174 -12.97 1.51 15.13
CA ILE A 174 -11.91 2.52 15.12
C ILE A 174 -11.02 2.28 13.90
N LYS A 175 -10.64 3.36 13.21
CA LYS A 175 -9.72 3.37 12.08
C LYS A 175 -8.71 4.51 12.23
N VAL A 176 -7.50 4.30 11.76
CA VAL A 176 -6.47 5.35 11.72
C VAL A 176 -6.67 6.26 10.51
N GLU A 177 -6.52 7.58 10.72
CA GLU A 177 -6.46 8.58 9.66
C GLU A 177 -5.36 8.27 8.66
N GLY A 178 -5.66 8.35 7.36
CA GLY A 178 -4.69 8.05 6.29
C GLY A 178 -4.53 6.57 5.94
N CYS A 179 -4.98 5.63 6.77
CA CYS A 179 -4.95 4.20 6.43
C CYS A 179 -5.96 3.84 5.34
N TYR A 180 -5.56 2.95 4.42
CA TYR A 180 -6.41 2.38 3.38
C TYR A 180 -6.66 0.89 3.61
N HIS A 181 -7.93 0.50 3.69
CA HIS A 181 -8.34 -0.89 3.98
C HIS A 181 -9.27 -1.46 2.90
N GLY A 182 -9.14 -1.02 1.66
CA GLY A 182 -10.06 -1.38 0.58
C GLY A 182 -11.16 -0.33 0.37
N HIS A 183 -12.12 -0.63 -0.51
CA HIS A 183 -13.08 0.38 -0.97
C HIS A 183 -14.54 0.05 -0.61
N HIS A 184 -14.76 -0.63 0.53
CA HIS A 184 -16.09 -0.78 1.11
C HIS A 184 -16.41 0.37 2.08
N ASP A 185 -17.68 0.70 2.24
CA ASP A 185 -18.18 1.91 2.92
C ASP A 185 -17.61 2.09 4.33
N SER A 186 -17.52 1.00 5.12
CA SER A 186 -17.07 1.08 6.53
C SER A 186 -15.63 1.57 6.70
N VAL A 187 -14.78 1.52 5.66
CA VAL A 187 -13.36 1.91 5.74
C VAL A 187 -12.97 3.02 4.78
N GLN A 188 -13.88 3.41 3.88
CA GLN A 188 -13.72 4.56 2.97
C GLN A 188 -13.98 5.89 3.69
N VAL A 189 -13.42 6.02 4.87
CA VAL A 189 -13.51 7.20 5.75
C VAL A 189 -12.10 7.66 6.06
N SER A 190 -11.77 8.91 5.81
CA SER A 190 -10.46 9.54 6.06
C SER A 190 -9.27 8.71 5.53
N VAL A 191 -9.39 8.22 4.25
CA VAL A 191 -8.33 7.42 3.61
C VAL A 191 -7.15 8.30 3.21
N CYS A 192 -7.41 9.38 2.51
CA CYS A 192 -6.41 10.36 2.13
C CYS A 192 -7.09 11.73 2.05
N PRO A 193 -7.60 12.25 3.19
CA PRO A 193 -8.24 13.54 3.20
C PRO A 193 -7.25 14.65 2.88
N GLU A 194 -7.72 15.69 2.18
CA GLU A 194 -6.93 16.89 1.95
C GLU A 194 -6.76 17.67 3.26
N ASP A 195 -5.65 18.40 3.38
CA ASP A 195 -5.45 19.30 4.52
C ASP A 195 -6.49 20.42 4.52
N GLY A 196 -7.11 20.66 5.67
CA GLY A 196 -8.16 21.66 5.82
C GLY A 196 -9.02 21.45 7.08
N ASP A 197 -9.96 22.35 7.29
CA ASP A 197 -10.84 22.34 8.48
C ASP A 197 -11.71 21.09 8.60
N GLU A 198 -12.01 20.43 7.48
CA GLU A 198 -12.88 19.24 7.43
C GLU A 198 -12.30 18.03 8.14
N ILE A 199 -10.98 17.92 8.23
CA ILE A 199 -10.31 16.78 8.87
C ILE A 199 -10.24 16.89 10.40
N GLY A 200 -10.65 18.03 10.97
CA GLY A 200 -10.60 18.30 12.41
C GLY A 200 -9.19 18.44 12.96
N PRO A 201 -9.02 18.72 14.25
CA PRO A 201 -7.71 18.84 14.88
C PRO A 201 -7.02 17.46 14.99
N ALA A 202 -5.68 17.45 15.06
CA ALA A 202 -4.87 16.22 15.06
C ALA A 202 -5.21 15.28 16.24
N ASP A 203 -5.51 15.83 17.41
CA ASP A 203 -5.90 15.06 18.60
C ASP A 203 -7.35 14.54 18.55
N ARG A 204 -8.17 15.02 17.60
CA ARG A 204 -9.55 14.58 17.37
C ARG A 204 -9.88 14.63 15.87
N PRO A 205 -9.29 13.71 15.05
CA PRO A 205 -9.54 13.67 13.62
C PRO A 205 -11.02 13.42 13.32
N ALA A 206 -11.54 14.06 12.28
CA ALA A 206 -12.91 13.89 11.84
C ALA A 206 -13.04 12.73 10.83
N GLY A 207 -14.18 12.08 10.81
CA GLY A 207 -14.56 11.10 9.80
C GLY A 207 -15.00 11.79 8.51
N VAL A 208 -14.11 11.81 7.48
CA VAL A 208 -14.40 12.39 6.17
C VAL A 208 -14.65 11.28 5.16
N PRO A 209 -15.83 11.19 4.49
CA PRO A 209 -16.06 10.18 3.46
C PRO A 209 -15.11 10.39 2.29
N SER A 210 -14.34 9.34 1.94
CA SER A 210 -13.30 9.41 0.90
C SER A 210 -13.85 9.29 -0.53
N SER A 211 -15.14 9.02 -0.68
CA SER A 211 -15.82 8.94 -1.98
C SER A 211 -17.27 9.39 -1.85
N SER A 212 -17.80 9.92 -2.95
CA SER A 212 -19.23 10.18 -3.05
C SER A 212 -20.04 8.88 -3.04
N GLY A 213 -21.26 8.92 -2.48
CA GLY A 213 -22.14 7.75 -2.42
C GLY A 213 -22.03 6.94 -1.12
N ILE A 214 -21.13 7.28 -0.22
CA ILE A 214 -21.08 6.68 1.11
C ILE A 214 -22.10 7.39 2.00
N PRO A 215 -23.10 6.67 2.57
CA PRO A 215 -24.09 7.27 3.46
C PRO A 215 -23.47 7.74 4.78
N SER A 216 -23.90 8.90 5.29
CA SER A 216 -23.42 9.41 6.59
C SER A 216 -23.67 8.42 7.73
N ALA A 217 -24.81 7.72 7.70
CA ALA A 217 -25.12 6.68 8.69
C ALA A 217 -24.06 5.55 8.78
N ILE A 218 -23.27 5.31 7.71
CA ILE A 218 -22.18 4.35 7.75
C ILE A 218 -20.88 5.04 8.17
N THR A 219 -20.62 6.25 7.67
CA THR A 219 -19.46 7.06 8.09
C THR A 219 -19.43 7.27 9.60
N ASP A 220 -20.61 7.56 10.21
CA ASP A 220 -20.76 7.79 11.64
C ASP A 220 -20.44 6.55 12.51
N LEU A 221 -20.40 5.35 11.90
CA LEU A 221 -20.01 4.12 12.59
C LEU A 221 -18.48 3.89 12.61
N THR A 222 -17.68 4.78 11.98
CA THR A 222 -16.23 4.65 11.89
C THR A 222 -15.56 5.84 12.58
N LEU A 223 -14.98 5.57 13.73
CA LEU A 223 -14.30 6.56 14.57
C LEU A 223 -12.85 6.69 14.14
N ILE A 224 -12.37 7.92 13.93
CA ILE A 224 -11.03 8.18 13.42
C ILE A 224 -10.09 8.60 14.55
N VAL A 225 -8.86 8.05 14.51
CA VAL A 225 -7.78 8.32 15.47
C VAL A 225 -6.46 8.57 14.73
N GLY A 226 -5.49 9.18 15.41
CA GLY A 226 -4.12 9.32 14.89
C GLY A 226 -3.33 8.01 14.97
N PHE A 227 -2.36 7.80 14.05
CA PHE A 227 -1.35 6.75 14.21
C PHE A 227 -0.34 7.16 15.29
N ASN A 228 0.22 6.20 16.02
CA ASN A 228 1.13 6.42 17.15
C ASN A 228 0.49 7.22 18.31
N ASP A 229 -0.83 7.30 18.40
CA ASP A 229 -1.57 8.05 19.41
C ASP A 229 -2.52 7.14 20.23
N LEU A 230 -1.98 6.50 21.27
CA LEU A 230 -2.79 5.71 22.22
C LEU A 230 -3.78 6.58 23.03
N ALA A 231 -3.51 7.88 23.17
CA ALA A 231 -4.38 8.76 23.95
C ALA A 231 -5.69 9.00 23.19
N SER A 232 -5.66 9.22 21.87
CA SER A 232 -6.86 9.35 21.04
C SER A 232 -7.70 8.07 21.04
N VAL A 233 -7.06 6.89 20.97
CA VAL A 233 -7.78 5.59 21.06
C VAL A 233 -8.45 5.42 22.42
N ARG A 234 -7.75 5.71 23.52
CA ARG A 234 -8.30 5.67 24.87
C ARG A 234 -9.52 6.58 25.02
N ARG A 235 -9.40 7.83 24.57
CA ARG A 235 -10.49 8.81 24.60
C ARG A 235 -11.72 8.28 23.85
N VAL A 236 -11.56 7.76 22.65
CA VAL A 236 -12.65 7.21 21.84
C VAL A 236 -13.34 6.05 22.56
N LEU A 237 -12.58 5.13 23.18
CA LEU A 237 -13.15 4.01 23.94
C LEU A 237 -13.89 4.45 25.20
N GLU A 238 -13.44 5.51 25.87
CA GLU A 238 -14.08 6.11 27.06
C GLU A 238 -15.33 6.92 26.67
N GLU A 239 -15.36 7.58 25.53
CA GLU A 239 -16.52 8.31 24.99
C GLU A 239 -17.63 7.34 24.50
N HIS A 240 -17.29 6.11 24.09
CA HIS A 240 -18.21 5.10 23.57
C HIS A 240 -18.16 3.77 24.35
N PRO A 241 -18.45 3.77 25.66
CA PRO A 241 -18.29 2.60 26.51
C PRO A 241 -19.17 1.45 26.05
N GLY A 242 -18.56 0.28 25.75
CA GLY A 242 -19.26 -0.92 25.33
C GLY A 242 -19.87 -0.86 23.91
N GLN A 243 -19.55 0.13 23.08
CA GLN A 243 -20.11 0.29 21.73
C GLN A 243 -19.10 -0.03 20.62
N VAL A 244 -17.79 -0.03 20.92
CA VAL A 244 -16.73 -0.28 19.94
C VAL A 244 -16.50 -1.78 19.77
N ALA A 245 -16.68 -2.28 18.55
CA ALA A 245 -16.46 -3.68 18.18
C ALA A 245 -14.95 -4.00 18.09
N GLY A 246 -14.18 -3.09 17.56
CA GLY A 246 -12.74 -3.26 17.41
C GLY A 246 -12.09 -2.13 16.61
N MET A 247 -10.81 -2.30 16.38
CA MET A 247 -9.99 -1.40 15.58
C MET A 247 -9.35 -2.16 14.42
N ILE A 248 -9.40 -1.57 13.22
CA ILE A 248 -8.61 -2.01 12.06
C ILE A 248 -7.48 -1.03 11.83
N VAL A 249 -6.26 -1.54 11.68
CA VAL A 249 -5.05 -0.73 11.50
C VAL A 249 -4.07 -1.41 10.54
N GLU A 250 -3.41 -0.64 9.68
CA GLU A 250 -2.17 -1.08 9.05
C GLU A 250 -1.07 -1.07 10.15
N PRO A 251 -0.48 -2.22 10.51
CA PRO A 251 0.50 -2.26 11.62
C PRO A 251 1.78 -1.46 11.31
N ILE A 252 2.07 -1.26 10.03
CA ILE A 252 2.98 -0.26 9.47
C ILE A 252 2.17 0.42 8.39
N MET A 253 1.96 1.74 8.48
CA MET A 253 1.21 2.44 7.43
C MET A 253 1.98 2.40 6.12
N MET A 254 1.31 1.92 5.06
CA MET A 254 1.90 1.72 3.74
C MET A 254 1.14 2.48 2.64
N ASN A 255 0.16 3.31 3.01
CA ASN A 255 -0.62 4.11 2.07
C ASN A 255 -0.42 5.64 2.27
N ALA A 256 0.49 5.98 3.18
CA ALA A 256 0.97 7.33 3.45
C ALA A 256 2.53 7.34 3.53
N GLY A 257 3.17 6.87 2.44
CA GLY A 257 4.58 6.51 2.51
C GLY A 257 4.79 5.26 3.38
N ILE A 258 5.86 5.23 4.17
CA ILE A 258 6.06 4.20 5.20
C ILE A 258 6.14 4.90 6.55
N ILE A 259 5.12 4.73 7.39
CA ILE A 259 5.13 5.22 8.76
C ILE A 259 5.19 4.03 9.70
N ARG A 260 6.27 3.95 10.47
CA ARG A 260 6.49 2.85 11.42
C ARG A 260 5.76 3.10 12.73
N PRO A 261 5.27 2.03 13.39
CA PRO A 261 4.75 2.16 14.75
C PRO A 261 5.88 2.52 15.71
N GLU A 262 5.60 3.44 16.63
CA GLU A 262 6.49 3.74 17.75
C GLU A 262 6.62 2.52 18.68
N PRO A 263 7.77 2.35 19.35
CA PRO A 263 7.97 1.24 20.26
C PRO A 263 6.84 1.14 21.30
N GLY A 264 6.20 -0.04 21.37
CA GLY A 264 5.09 -0.30 22.30
C GLY A 264 3.70 0.14 21.83
N TYR A 265 3.57 0.88 20.73
CA TYR A 265 2.28 1.36 20.24
C TYR A 265 1.30 0.22 19.94
N LEU A 266 1.68 -0.75 19.11
CA LEU A 266 0.80 -1.85 18.73
C LEU A 266 0.44 -2.78 19.92
N ALA A 267 1.38 -3.04 20.81
CA ALA A 267 1.10 -3.78 22.04
C ALA A 267 0.13 -3.00 22.94
N GLY A 268 0.36 -1.69 23.10
CA GLY A 268 -0.54 -0.80 23.84
C GLY A 268 -1.94 -0.73 23.23
N LEU A 269 -2.07 -0.74 21.88
CA LEU A 269 -3.37 -0.84 21.21
C LEU A 269 -4.12 -2.10 21.58
N ARG A 270 -3.46 -3.26 21.47
CA ARG A 270 -4.06 -4.54 21.81
C ARG A 270 -4.54 -4.56 23.26
N ASP A 271 -3.68 -4.19 24.20
CA ASP A 271 -4.00 -4.23 25.63
C ASP A 271 -5.14 -3.26 25.97
N LEU A 272 -5.16 -2.08 25.34
CA LEU A 272 -6.21 -1.08 25.54
C LEU A 272 -7.56 -1.55 24.96
N LEU A 273 -7.58 -2.10 23.76
CA LEU A 273 -8.79 -2.64 23.15
C LEU A 273 -9.36 -3.81 23.94
N HIS A 274 -8.51 -4.76 24.37
CA HIS A 274 -8.91 -5.91 25.17
C HIS A 274 -9.49 -5.47 26.54
N ALA A 275 -8.94 -4.45 27.18
CA ALA A 275 -9.49 -3.90 28.43
C ALA A 275 -10.91 -3.37 28.29
N HIS A 276 -11.31 -2.98 27.06
CA HIS A 276 -12.66 -2.53 26.72
C HIS A 276 -13.53 -3.60 26.01
N GLY A 277 -13.01 -4.83 25.87
CA GLY A 277 -13.68 -5.96 25.20
C GLY A 277 -13.85 -5.72 23.70
N ALA A 278 -12.94 -4.99 23.07
CA ALA A 278 -12.88 -4.72 21.63
C ALA A 278 -11.73 -5.53 21.00
N LEU A 279 -11.84 -5.84 19.69
CA LEU A 279 -10.86 -6.64 18.97
C LEU A 279 -9.84 -5.76 18.23
N LEU A 280 -8.60 -6.28 18.08
CA LEU A 280 -7.58 -5.70 17.22
C LEU A 280 -7.48 -6.47 15.90
N THR A 281 -7.64 -5.77 14.78
CA THR A 281 -7.40 -6.32 13.45
C THR A 281 -6.18 -5.66 12.82
N PHE A 282 -5.21 -6.48 12.37
CA PHE A 282 -4.14 -6.02 11.49
C PHE A 282 -4.53 -6.21 10.04
N ASP A 283 -4.55 -5.12 9.29
CA ASP A 283 -4.55 -5.16 7.85
C ASP A 283 -3.11 -5.32 7.35
N GLU A 284 -2.77 -6.54 7.04
CA GLU A 284 -1.48 -6.93 6.47
C GLU A 284 -1.55 -7.12 4.94
N VAL A 285 -2.53 -6.54 4.28
CA VAL A 285 -2.71 -6.65 2.82
C VAL A 285 -1.50 -6.09 2.06
N LYS A 286 -0.87 -5.02 2.56
CA LYS A 286 0.39 -4.48 2.00
C LYS A 286 1.64 -4.97 2.74
N THR A 287 1.58 -5.20 4.03
CA THR A 287 2.72 -5.60 4.86
C THR A 287 2.98 -7.11 4.86
N GLY A 288 1.99 -7.92 4.65
CA GLY A 288 2.00 -9.39 4.69
C GLY A 288 3.38 -10.02 4.43
N LEU A 289 3.63 -10.59 3.28
CA LEU A 289 4.95 -11.14 2.95
C LEU A 289 6.00 -10.06 2.59
N THR A 290 5.61 -8.81 2.38
CA THR A 290 6.54 -7.77 1.92
C THR A 290 7.38 -7.18 3.04
N SER A 291 6.90 -7.18 4.29
CA SER A 291 7.68 -6.70 5.45
C SER A 291 8.62 -7.78 6.01
N GLY A 292 8.41 -9.04 5.64
CA GLY A 292 9.16 -10.20 6.08
C GLY A 292 8.34 -11.47 5.96
N PRO A 293 8.90 -12.65 6.27
CA PRO A 293 8.21 -13.93 6.13
C PRO A 293 6.92 -14.06 6.96
N GLY A 294 6.83 -13.38 8.10
CA GLY A 294 5.65 -13.28 8.97
C GLY A 294 5.00 -11.90 8.96
N GLY A 295 5.24 -11.10 7.89
CA GLY A 295 4.67 -9.76 7.76
C GLY A 295 5.07 -8.79 8.87
N ALA A 296 4.26 -7.77 9.09
CA ALA A 296 4.44 -6.83 10.19
C ALA A 296 4.20 -7.50 11.56
N THR A 297 3.34 -8.50 11.65
CA THR A 297 3.18 -9.34 12.86
C THR A 297 4.53 -9.93 13.29
N GLY A 298 5.29 -10.51 12.35
CA GLY A 298 6.62 -11.06 12.62
C GLY A 298 7.66 -9.99 12.99
N VAL A 299 7.61 -8.83 12.32
CA VAL A 299 8.54 -7.70 12.56
C VAL A 299 8.31 -7.04 13.91
N THR A 300 7.07 -6.90 14.32
CA THR A 300 6.68 -6.17 15.55
C THR A 300 6.54 -7.08 16.77
N GLY A 301 6.39 -8.38 16.56
CA GLY A 301 6.15 -9.37 17.62
C GLY A 301 4.76 -9.25 18.27
N VAL A 302 3.84 -8.51 17.68
CA VAL A 302 2.46 -8.34 18.17
C VAL A 302 1.50 -9.11 17.29
N THR A 303 0.80 -10.07 17.85
CA THR A 303 -0.25 -10.83 17.15
C THR A 303 -1.62 -10.20 17.46
N PRO A 304 -2.40 -9.80 16.42
CA PRO A 304 -3.75 -9.28 16.58
C PRO A 304 -4.77 -10.40 16.79
N ASP A 305 -6.03 -10.05 17.06
CA ASP A 305 -7.14 -11.01 17.11
C ASP A 305 -7.54 -11.49 15.71
N ILE A 306 -7.43 -10.61 14.71
CA ILE A 306 -7.75 -10.87 13.31
C ILE A 306 -6.63 -10.34 12.42
N THR A 307 -6.25 -11.11 11.40
CA THR A 307 -5.27 -10.72 10.37
C THR A 307 -5.91 -10.81 8.98
N ALA A 308 -5.87 -9.72 8.20
CA ALA A 308 -6.28 -9.70 6.80
C ALA A 308 -5.05 -9.69 5.88
N LEU A 309 -5.02 -10.61 4.91
CA LEU A 309 -3.93 -10.79 3.94
C LEU A 309 -4.46 -10.78 2.50
N ALA A 310 -3.65 -10.28 1.57
CA ALA A 310 -3.89 -10.40 0.12
C ALA A 310 -2.59 -10.16 -0.66
N LYS A 311 -2.69 -9.67 -1.91
CA LYS A 311 -1.55 -9.22 -2.74
C LYS A 311 -0.45 -10.27 -2.85
N ALA A 312 0.65 -10.09 -2.11
CA ALA A 312 1.85 -10.93 -2.23
C ALA A 312 1.58 -12.42 -2.00
N ILE A 313 0.59 -12.80 -1.15
CA ILE A 313 0.30 -14.21 -0.85
C ILE A 313 -0.14 -15.01 -2.08
N GLY A 314 -0.67 -14.32 -3.10
CA GLY A 314 -1.15 -14.95 -4.33
C GLY A 314 -0.10 -15.09 -5.44
N GLY A 315 1.10 -14.52 -5.28
CA GLY A 315 2.13 -14.58 -6.31
C GLY A 315 1.71 -13.99 -7.66
N GLY A 316 0.82 -12.98 -7.66
CA GLY A 316 0.24 -12.34 -8.84
C GLY A 316 -1.15 -12.87 -9.22
N VAL A 317 -1.64 -13.95 -8.61
CA VAL A 317 -3.03 -14.42 -8.74
C VAL A 317 -3.90 -13.84 -7.63
N ALA A 318 -5.12 -13.43 -7.97
CA ALA A 318 -6.05 -12.84 -7.00
C ALA A 318 -6.43 -13.85 -5.91
N VAL A 319 -6.03 -13.56 -4.68
CA VAL A 319 -6.38 -14.32 -3.48
C VAL A 319 -6.22 -13.42 -2.26
N ALA A 320 -7.06 -13.63 -1.27
CA ALA A 320 -6.96 -13.04 0.04
C ALA A 320 -7.27 -14.07 1.13
N ALA A 321 -6.88 -13.77 2.34
CA ALA A 321 -7.14 -14.61 3.50
C ALA A 321 -7.46 -13.75 4.72
N ILE A 322 -8.33 -14.27 5.58
CA ILE A 322 -8.58 -13.74 6.91
C ILE A 322 -8.28 -14.84 7.93
N GLY A 323 -7.40 -14.55 8.86
CA GLY A 323 -7.06 -15.41 9.99
C GLY A 323 -7.48 -14.80 11.30
N GLY A 324 -7.73 -15.62 12.29
CA GLY A 324 -8.10 -15.10 13.61
C GLY A 324 -7.77 -16.07 14.73
N SER A 325 -7.88 -15.57 15.97
CA SER A 325 -7.77 -16.38 17.17
C SER A 325 -8.77 -17.54 17.15
N ALA A 326 -8.49 -18.61 17.88
CA ALA A 326 -9.36 -19.77 17.92
C ALA A 326 -10.80 -19.41 18.36
N GLU A 327 -10.95 -18.47 19.28
CA GLU A 327 -12.24 -18.00 19.78
C GLU A 327 -13.02 -17.24 18.69
N VAL A 328 -12.38 -16.31 18.00
CA VAL A 328 -13.00 -15.54 16.91
C VAL A 328 -13.38 -16.44 15.73
N MET A 329 -12.52 -17.38 15.36
CA MET A 329 -12.80 -18.28 14.23
C MET A 329 -13.81 -19.38 14.55
N ALA A 330 -13.96 -19.77 15.84
CA ALA A 330 -15.04 -20.63 16.27
C ALA A 330 -16.41 -19.98 15.99
N HIS A 331 -16.55 -18.66 16.17
CA HIS A 331 -17.77 -17.93 15.87
C HIS A 331 -18.14 -18.02 14.36
N VAL A 332 -17.16 -18.06 13.45
CA VAL A 332 -17.38 -18.32 12.02
C VAL A 332 -17.81 -19.77 11.80
N ALA A 333 -17.14 -20.74 12.48
CA ALA A 333 -17.42 -22.17 12.32
C ALA A 333 -18.83 -22.55 12.79
N ASP A 334 -19.31 -21.90 13.87
CA ASP A 334 -20.63 -22.13 14.47
C ASP A 334 -21.78 -21.38 13.75
N GLY A 335 -21.45 -20.62 12.69
CA GLY A 335 -22.44 -19.90 11.90
C GLY A 335 -22.88 -18.55 12.50
N GLY A 336 -22.16 -18.04 13.48
CA GLY A 336 -22.37 -16.70 14.03
C GLY A 336 -22.04 -15.58 13.04
N TYR A 337 -21.14 -15.84 12.11
CA TYR A 337 -20.86 -15.01 10.93
C TYR A 337 -20.77 -15.87 9.67
N GLU A 338 -21.60 -15.56 8.67
CA GLU A 338 -21.63 -16.27 7.39
C GLU A 338 -20.68 -15.63 6.38
N MET A 339 -19.47 -16.21 6.25
CA MET A 339 -18.46 -15.78 5.29
C MET A 339 -18.56 -16.56 3.99
N VAL A 340 -19.12 -15.95 2.94
CA VAL A 340 -19.42 -16.58 1.67
C VAL A 340 -18.75 -15.92 0.47
N GLY A 341 -18.44 -16.71 -0.56
CA GLY A 341 -17.92 -16.23 -1.83
C GLY A 341 -17.71 -17.39 -2.81
N THR A 342 -18.28 -17.27 -4.01
CA THR A 342 -18.24 -18.34 -5.03
C THR A 342 -16.82 -18.78 -5.36
N PHE A 343 -15.88 -17.84 -5.43
CA PHE A 343 -14.48 -18.11 -5.80
C PHE A 343 -13.52 -18.26 -4.61
N ASN A 344 -14.03 -18.18 -3.37
CA ASN A 344 -13.20 -18.27 -2.17
C ASN A 344 -12.46 -19.60 -2.11
N GLY A 345 -11.12 -19.56 -2.01
CA GLY A 345 -10.28 -20.75 -1.95
C GLY A 345 -10.33 -21.61 -3.22
N ASN A 346 -10.60 -21.02 -4.40
CA ASN A 346 -10.60 -21.76 -5.66
C ASN A 346 -9.24 -22.42 -5.91
N PRO A 347 -9.22 -23.57 -6.59
CA PRO A 347 -8.00 -24.38 -6.74
C PRO A 347 -6.87 -23.65 -7.46
N LEU A 348 -7.18 -22.79 -8.42
CA LEU A 348 -6.15 -22.02 -9.14
C LEU A 348 -5.41 -21.05 -8.22
N ALA A 349 -6.15 -20.27 -7.45
CA ALA A 349 -5.59 -19.33 -6.47
C ALA A 349 -4.83 -20.06 -5.36
N MET A 350 -5.35 -21.20 -4.87
CA MET A 350 -4.68 -22.01 -3.85
C MET A 350 -3.39 -22.64 -4.36
N ALA A 351 -3.32 -23.08 -5.61
CA ALA A 351 -2.09 -23.61 -6.22
C ALA A 351 -1.01 -22.53 -6.32
N ALA A 352 -1.38 -21.32 -6.76
CA ALA A 352 -0.47 -20.18 -6.84
C ALA A 352 0.01 -19.73 -5.45
N ALA A 353 -0.91 -19.60 -4.48
CA ALA A 353 -0.58 -19.22 -3.11
C ALA A 353 0.33 -20.25 -2.43
N ARG A 354 0.08 -21.57 -2.61
CA ARG A 354 0.96 -22.61 -2.10
C ARG A 354 2.37 -22.49 -2.68
N ALA A 355 2.49 -22.32 -3.99
CA ALA A 355 3.81 -22.13 -4.62
C ALA A 355 4.50 -20.86 -4.09
N MET A 356 3.77 -19.75 -3.96
CA MET A 356 4.31 -18.52 -3.40
C MET A 356 4.84 -18.70 -1.98
N LEU A 357 4.05 -19.30 -1.11
CA LEU A 357 4.39 -19.45 0.31
C LEU A 357 5.47 -20.50 0.54
N CYS A 358 5.37 -21.68 -0.11
CA CYS A 358 6.25 -22.82 0.17
C CYS A 358 7.52 -22.87 -0.69
N GLU A 359 7.53 -22.24 -1.87
CA GLU A 359 8.61 -22.40 -2.84
C GLU A 359 9.31 -21.08 -3.22
N VAL A 360 8.61 -19.93 -3.10
CA VAL A 360 9.13 -18.62 -3.50
C VAL A 360 9.56 -17.77 -2.31
N ALA A 361 8.69 -17.61 -1.31
CA ALA A 361 8.93 -16.79 -0.12
C ALA A 361 9.76 -17.56 0.93
N THR A 362 10.97 -18.01 0.54
CA THR A 362 11.90 -18.79 1.38
C THR A 362 12.80 -17.89 2.21
N GLY A 363 13.46 -18.45 3.23
CA GLY A 363 14.47 -17.72 4.03
C GLY A 363 15.57 -17.13 3.17
N GLU A 364 16.10 -17.89 2.19
CA GLU A 364 17.13 -17.44 1.25
C GLU A 364 16.64 -16.26 0.38
N ALA A 365 15.37 -16.29 -0.06
CA ALA A 365 14.78 -15.19 -0.80
C ALA A 365 14.72 -13.89 0.03
N TYR A 366 14.37 -13.99 1.30
CA TYR A 366 14.36 -12.83 2.20
C TYR A 366 15.77 -12.31 2.53
N GLU A 367 16.76 -13.19 2.69
CA GLU A 367 18.17 -12.79 2.86
C GLU A 367 18.67 -12.01 1.64
N ARG A 368 18.30 -12.46 0.43
CA ARG A 368 18.64 -11.77 -0.81
C ARG A 368 17.94 -10.40 -0.90
N ILE A 369 16.65 -10.34 -0.63
CA ILE A 369 15.89 -9.07 -0.59
C ILE A 369 16.54 -8.09 0.39
N GLU A 370 16.93 -8.55 1.58
CA GLU A 370 17.56 -7.70 2.59
C GLU A 370 18.90 -7.11 2.10
N LYS A 371 19.72 -7.90 1.42
CA LYS A 371 20.95 -7.40 0.79
C LYS A 371 20.67 -6.29 -0.23
N LEU A 372 19.71 -6.52 -1.12
CA LEU A 372 19.32 -5.55 -2.14
C LEU A 372 18.69 -4.28 -1.52
N ARG A 373 17.89 -4.44 -0.46
CA ARG A 373 17.34 -3.33 0.30
C ARG A 373 18.44 -2.45 0.90
N LEU A 374 19.44 -3.05 1.54
CA LEU A 374 20.57 -2.31 2.11
C LEU A 374 21.35 -1.58 1.02
N LEU A 375 21.63 -2.22 -0.12
CA LEU A 375 22.28 -1.59 -1.26
C LEU A 375 21.49 -0.36 -1.76
N ALA A 376 20.15 -0.47 -1.87
CA ALA A 376 19.29 0.65 -2.28
C ALA A 376 19.35 1.79 -1.25
N VAL A 377 19.16 1.47 0.04
CA VAL A 377 19.14 2.47 1.12
C VAL A 377 20.47 3.21 1.20
N ASP A 378 21.60 2.48 1.26
CA ASP A 378 22.93 3.08 1.35
C ASP A 378 23.25 3.95 0.13
N GLY A 379 22.83 3.50 -1.06
CA GLY A 379 22.99 4.26 -2.29
C GLY A 379 22.20 5.56 -2.30
N LEU A 380 20.92 5.50 -1.96
CA LEU A 380 20.02 6.66 -1.93
C LEU A 380 20.42 7.68 -0.86
N GLU A 381 20.71 7.21 0.37
CA GLU A 381 21.15 8.08 1.47
C GLU A 381 22.48 8.80 1.16
N ARG A 382 23.42 8.11 0.49
CA ARG A 382 24.64 8.74 0.02
C ARG A 382 24.37 9.89 -0.95
N GLU A 383 23.49 9.71 -1.93
CA GLU A 383 23.14 10.75 -2.90
C GLU A 383 22.35 11.90 -2.25
N ILE A 384 21.46 11.60 -1.29
CA ILE A 384 20.76 12.60 -0.47
C ILE A 384 21.78 13.49 0.26
N ALA A 385 22.74 12.87 0.94
CA ALA A 385 23.79 13.58 1.68
C ALA A 385 24.72 14.39 0.75
N GLN A 386 25.16 13.78 -0.36
CA GLN A 386 26.07 14.42 -1.32
C GLN A 386 25.46 15.68 -1.94
N HIS A 387 24.17 15.67 -2.23
CA HIS A 387 23.46 16.78 -2.85
C HIS A 387 22.68 17.66 -1.85
N GLY A 388 22.82 17.39 -0.54
CA GLY A 388 22.18 18.16 0.53
C GLY A 388 20.65 18.22 0.44
N LEU A 389 19.99 17.17 -0.03
CA LEU A 389 18.55 17.14 -0.16
C LEU A 389 17.88 17.09 1.23
N ALA A 390 16.77 17.81 1.39
CA ALA A 390 15.90 17.67 2.56
C ALA A 390 15.02 16.43 2.38
N ALA A 391 15.63 15.27 2.52
CA ALA A 391 15.00 13.98 2.31
C ALA A 391 15.68 12.90 3.16
N HIS A 392 15.02 11.78 3.36
CA HIS A 392 15.56 10.58 3.99
C HIS A 392 14.90 9.32 3.42
N VAL A 393 15.50 8.15 3.65
CA VAL A 393 14.94 6.88 3.19
C VAL A 393 14.27 6.15 4.35
N VAL A 394 13.05 5.67 4.13
CA VAL A 394 12.39 4.74 5.05
C VAL A 394 12.17 3.41 4.33
N SER A 395 12.51 2.30 4.98
CA SER A 395 12.34 0.97 4.37
C SER A 395 12.01 -0.11 5.40
N VAL A 396 11.33 -1.15 4.96
CA VAL A 396 11.03 -2.36 5.75
C VAL A 396 10.86 -3.56 4.82
N GLY A 397 11.60 -4.63 5.07
CA GLY A 397 11.58 -5.82 4.22
C GLY A 397 11.85 -5.49 2.75
N ALA A 398 10.94 -5.88 1.88
CA ALA A 398 11.04 -5.65 0.44
C ALA A 398 10.66 -4.22 -0.01
N LYS A 399 10.14 -3.39 0.89
CA LYS A 399 9.61 -2.06 0.57
C LYS A 399 10.43 -0.92 1.13
N GLY A 400 10.37 0.22 0.44
CA GLY A 400 10.94 1.48 0.90
C GLY A 400 10.44 2.66 0.08
N CYS A 401 10.70 3.86 0.58
CA CYS A 401 10.41 5.12 -0.11
C CYS A 401 11.46 6.17 0.24
N VAL A 402 11.62 7.14 -0.65
CA VAL A 402 12.32 8.40 -0.35
C VAL A 402 11.28 9.40 0.11
N VAL A 403 11.43 9.89 1.33
CA VAL A 403 10.56 10.90 1.91
C VAL A 403 11.22 12.27 1.75
N PHE A 404 10.60 13.16 0.97
CA PHE A 404 11.10 14.52 0.73
C PHE A 404 10.64 15.45 1.86
N SER A 405 11.18 15.19 3.04
CA SER A 405 11.06 15.97 4.27
C SER A 405 12.35 15.88 5.05
N ALA A 406 12.76 16.98 5.70
CA ALA A 406 13.90 16.99 6.62
C ALA A 406 13.57 16.27 7.94
N GLU A 407 12.30 16.32 8.34
CA GLU A 407 11.81 15.72 9.58
C GLU A 407 11.19 14.33 9.33
N PRO A 408 11.34 13.41 10.26
CA PRO A 408 10.66 12.11 10.19
C PRO A 408 9.13 12.26 10.18
N VAL A 409 8.47 11.46 9.35
CA VAL A 409 7.00 11.35 9.31
C VAL A 409 6.55 10.29 10.31
N ARG A 410 5.75 10.66 11.30
CA ARG A 410 5.30 9.81 12.40
C ARG A 410 3.82 9.48 12.37
N ASP A 411 3.05 10.31 11.66
CA ASP A 411 1.62 10.16 11.48
C ASP A 411 1.16 10.74 10.13
N PHE A 412 -0.13 10.70 9.87
CA PHE A 412 -0.69 11.20 8.63
C PHE A 412 -0.59 12.73 8.50
N ARG A 413 -0.59 13.48 9.61
CA ARG A 413 -0.50 14.95 9.59
C ARG A 413 0.92 15.40 9.18
N ASP A 414 1.94 14.72 9.67
CA ASP A 414 3.32 14.92 9.20
C ASP A 414 3.42 14.60 7.70
N PHE A 415 2.77 13.51 7.25
CA PHE A 415 2.76 13.10 5.84
C PHE A 415 2.11 14.14 4.93
N LEU A 416 1.09 14.85 5.35
CA LEU A 416 0.45 15.89 4.54
C LEU A 416 1.46 17.00 4.16
N ALA A 417 2.41 17.31 5.04
CA ALA A 417 3.44 18.33 4.82
C ALA A 417 4.55 17.90 3.83
N VAL A 418 4.65 16.61 3.48
CA VAL A 418 5.65 16.11 2.51
C VAL A 418 5.37 16.68 1.12
N GLN A 419 6.41 17.20 0.45
CA GLN A 419 6.29 17.86 -0.84
C GLN A 419 6.15 16.87 -2.00
N ASP A 420 4.97 16.80 -2.59
CA ASP A 420 4.66 15.86 -3.69
C ASP A 420 5.41 16.16 -4.99
N ALA A 421 5.72 17.41 -5.28
CA ALA A 421 6.42 17.81 -6.50
C ALA A 421 7.80 17.13 -6.66
N TYR A 422 8.55 16.97 -5.57
CA TYR A 422 9.82 16.24 -5.59
C TYR A 422 9.62 14.75 -5.83
N SER A 423 8.57 14.15 -5.26
CA SER A 423 8.22 12.75 -5.50
C SER A 423 7.84 12.51 -6.96
N HIS A 424 7.07 13.43 -7.58
CA HIS A 424 6.72 13.37 -8.99
C HIS A 424 7.95 13.55 -9.89
N ALA A 425 8.83 14.50 -9.62
CA ALA A 425 10.07 14.67 -10.34
C ALA A 425 10.97 13.42 -10.25
N HIS A 426 11.14 12.86 -9.05
CA HIS A 426 11.88 11.61 -8.84
C HIS A 426 11.28 10.47 -9.68
N TRP A 427 9.96 10.29 -9.66
CA TRP A 427 9.26 9.29 -10.46
C TRP A 427 9.57 9.44 -11.97
N LEU A 428 9.53 10.66 -12.50
CA LEU A 428 9.84 10.94 -13.92
C LEU A 428 11.29 10.57 -14.29
N PHE A 429 12.27 10.92 -13.44
CA PHE A 429 13.67 10.53 -13.66
C PHE A 429 13.84 9.02 -13.66
N GLN A 430 13.21 8.32 -12.73
CA GLN A 430 13.24 6.86 -12.67
C GLN A 430 12.62 6.25 -13.92
N HIS A 431 11.43 6.70 -14.29
CA HIS A 431 10.73 6.19 -15.46
C HIS A 431 11.54 6.42 -16.76
N ASN A 432 12.03 7.64 -16.98
CA ASN A 432 12.85 7.97 -18.13
C ASN A 432 14.19 7.23 -18.16
N GLY A 433 14.73 6.90 -16.99
CA GLY A 433 15.91 6.08 -16.79
C GLY A 433 15.66 4.57 -16.87
N GLY A 434 14.42 4.12 -17.13
CA GLY A 434 14.05 2.71 -17.28
C GLY A 434 13.88 1.98 -15.96
N VAL A 435 13.38 2.65 -14.92
CA VAL A 435 12.91 2.06 -13.67
C VAL A 435 11.45 2.49 -13.46
N PHE A 436 10.57 1.53 -13.25
CA PHE A 436 9.15 1.77 -13.07
C PHE A 436 8.80 1.76 -11.57
N LEU A 437 8.56 2.95 -11.01
CA LEU A 437 8.02 3.14 -9.67
C LEU A 437 6.49 3.32 -9.71
N PRO A 438 5.78 3.13 -8.59
CA PRO A 438 4.37 3.50 -8.50
C PRO A 438 4.19 5.01 -8.80
N PRO A 439 3.22 5.38 -9.66
CA PRO A 439 3.08 6.77 -10.12
C PRO A 439 2.30 7.68 -9.15
N TRP A 440 2.12 7.28 -7.90
CA TRP A 440 1.32 7.99 -6.89
C TRP A 440 2.16 8.86 -5.93
N GLY A 441 3.31 9.34 -6.42
CA GLY A 441 4.12 10.32 -5.71
C GLY A 441 4.54 9.86 -4.31
N LYS A 442 4.33 10.72 -3.33
CA LYS A 442 4.75 10.50 -1.94
C LYS A 442 4.05 9.34 -1.22
N SER A 443 2.89 8.89 -1.71
CA SER A 443 2.06 7.87 -1.02
C SER A 443 2.57 6.45 -1.18
N GLU A 444 3.34 6.15 -2.25
CA GLU A 444 3.69 4.78 -2.63
C GLU A 444 5.17 4.45 -2.42
N GLN A 445 5.47 3.15 -2.39
CA GLN A 445 6.79 2.59 -2.10
C GLN A 445 7.27 1.72 -3.24
N TRP A 446 8.62 1.64 -3.42
CA TRP A 446 9.19 0.58 -4.25
C TRP A 446 8.94 -0.80 -3.64
N LEU A 447 9.02 -1.84 -4.49
CA LEU A 447 9.02 -3.23 -4.08
C LEU A 447 10.20 -3.97 -4.73
N ILE A 448 11.10 -4.51 -3.93
CA ILE A 448 12.14 -5.43 -4.38
C ILE A 448 11.56 -6.85 -4.38
N SER A 449 11.48 -7.47 -5.57
CA SER A 449 11.02 -8.86 -5.71
C SER A 449 12.16 -9.85 -5.53
N VAL A 450 11.81 -11.14 -5.38
CA VAL A 450 12.80 -12.24 -5.30
C VAL A 450 13.63 -12.42 -6.59
N GLN A 451 13.22 -11.81 -7.70
CA GLN A 451 13.91 -11.91 -9.00
C GLN A 451 14.78 -10.68 -9.34
N HIS A 452 14.79 -9.64 -8.50
CA HIS A 452 15.71 -8.52 -8.68
C HIS A 452 17.17 -8.94 -8.40
N ASP A 453 18.10 -8.20 -9.00
CA ASP A 453 19.52 -8.35 -8.77
C ASP A 453 20.21 -7.00 -8.43
N GLU A 454 21.52 -7.04 -8.19
CA GLU A 454 22.31 -5.86 -7.83
C GLU A 454 22.30 -4.81 -8.94
N ALA A 455 22.33 -5.22 -10.23
CA ALA A 455 22.32 -4.30 -11.37
C ALA A 455 21.01 -3.51 -11.47
N ASP A 456 19.88 -4.12 -11.07
CA ASP A 456 18.58 -3.45 -10.99
C ASP A 456 18.60 -2.31 -9.95
N ILE A 457 19.20 -2.59 -8.80
CA ILE A 457 19.32 -1.62 -7.71
C ILE A 457 20.33 -0.52 -8.06
N GLU A 458 21.47 -0.88 -8.68
CA GLU A 458 22.45 0.10 -9.17
C GLU A 458 21.81 1.07 -10.16
N ARG A 459 20.98 0.59 -11.08
CA ARG A 459 20.23 1.44 -12.03
C ARG A 459 19.28 2.39 -11.30
N PHE A 460 18.56 1.89 -10.31
CA PHE A 460 17.66 2.70 -9.47
C PHE A 460 18.41 3.83 -8.77
N VAL A 461 19.56 3.52 -8.14
CA VAL A 461 20.40 4.50 -7.45
C VAL A 461 21.03 5.49 -8.43
N ALA A 462 21.50 5.06 -9.60
CA ALA A 462 22.07 5.95 -10.61
C ALA A 462 21.07 6.96 -11.17
N ASN A 463 19.81 6.53 -11.38
CA ASN A 463 18.75 7.44 -11.78
C ASN A 463 18.44 8.45 -10.68
N PHE A 464 18.43 8.00 -9.41
CA PHE A 464 18.26 8.90 -8.28
C PHE A 464 19.41 9.92 -8.17
N ALA A 465 20.66 9.52 -8.40
CA ALA A 465 21.80 10.42 -8.43
C ALA A 465 21.64 11.51 -9.50
N THR A 466 21.12 11.15 -10.70
CA THR A 466 20.82 12.11 -11.77
C THR A 466 19.73 13.11 -11.34
N PHE A 467 18.65 12.62 -10.71
CA PHE A 467 17.62 13.46 -10.12
C PHE A 467 18.18 14.38 -9.04
N ALA A 468 18.94 13.83 -8.09
CA ALA A 468 19.53 14.57 -6.97
C ALA A 468 20.45 15.70 -7.44
N ALA A 469 21.28 15.45 -8.44
CA ALA A 469 22.13 16.46 -9.06
C ALA A 469 21.32 17.58 -9.73
N ALA A 470 20.24 17.22 -10.44
CA ALA A 470 19.38 18.19 -11.11
C ALA A 470 18.67 19.12 -10.11
N VAL A 471 18.10 18.57 -9.02
CA VAL A 471 17.36 19.37 -8.04
C VAL A 471 18.27 20.04 -6.99
N GLY A 472 19.44 19.44 -6.67
CA GLY A 472 20.45 20.03 -5.80
C GLY A 472 21.02 21.34 -6.35
N SER A 473 21.27 21.38 -7.66
CA SER A 473 21.78 22.58 -8.35
C SER A 473 20.81 23.78 -8.31
N LEU A 474 19.52 23.54 -8.05
CA LEU A 474 18.53 24.62 -7.89
C LEU A 474 18.73 25.43 -6.59
N ARG A 475 19.47 24.91 -5.62
CA ARG A 475 19.80 25.60 -4.35
C ARG A 475 21.03 26.49 -4.48
N ASP A 476 22.00 26.10 -5.33
CA ASP A 476 23.28 26.81 -5.50
C ASP A 476 23.13 28.04 -6.42
N ALA A 477 22.01 28.18 -7.12
CA ALA A 477 21.72 29.32 -7.99
C ALA A 477 21.12 30.54 -7.25
N ARG A 478 21.25 30.61 -5.91
CA ARG A 478 20.75 31.70 -5.06
C ARG A 478 21.86 32.59 -4.53
#